data_59dc8ebbaca57b9f70aae762fdccad6e
#
_entry.id   59dc8ebbaca57b9f70aae762fdccad6e
#
_cell.length_a   1.000
_cell.length_b   1.000
_cell.length_c   1.000
_cell.angle_alpha   90.00
_cell.angle_beta   90.00
_cell.angle_gamma   90.00
#
_symmetry.space_group_name_H-M   'P 1'
#
loop_
_entity.id
_entity.type
_entity.pdbx_description
1 polymer ?
#
loop_
_entity_poly.entity_id
_entity_poly.type
_entity_poly.pdbx_seq_one_letter_code
_entity_poly.pdbx_strand_id
1 'polypeptide(L)'
;LFPYTTLFRSYAIVRPSPYICAEWEFGGFPAWLLNEPGRMRSNNPTYLKHVAEYYDVLMEKIVPHQLANGGNILMIQIENEYGSFGEEKAYLRAIRDLMIARGVTAPFFTSDGPWRATLRAGSMIEDDILVTGNFGSKAKENFGMMQAFFEEHGKKWPLMCMEFWDGWFNRWKEPIIKRDPQELAESVREALALGSINLYMFHGGTNFGFMNGCSARGTIDLPQITSYDYDAPLDEQGNPTEKYFALQKMLHEEYPALPQAEPLVKDSFAQTAIPLTNKVSLFATLETISQPVVSVYPQTMEQLGQNTGYLLYRTSIEKDAAEEKLRVIDGRDRLQLFVNQIHQATQYQR
;
A
#
# COMPACT_ATOMS: atom_id res chain seq x y z
N LEU A 1 -10.10 -13.79 -7.92
CA LEU A 1 -9.85 -12.60 -8.76
C LEU A 1 -9.71 -12.98 -10.25
N PHE A 2 -8.92 -13.99 -10.61
CA PHE A 2 -8.62 -14.34 -12.00
C PHE A 2 -9.81 -14.86 -12.84
N PRO A 3 -10.79 -15.62 -12.31
CA PRO A 3 -11.95 -16.04 -13.10
C PRO A 3 -12.76 -14.86 -13.67
N TYR A 4 -12.82 -13.76 -12.94
CA TYR A 4 -13.59 -12.57 -13.36
C TYR A 4 -12.89 -11.79 -14.47
N THR A 5 -11.56 -11.68 -14.44
CA THR A 5 -10.81 -10.98 -15.49
C THR A 5 -10.95 -11.70 -16.84
N THR A 6 -10.91 -13.04 -16.84
CA THR A 6 -11.17 -13.86 -18.05
C THR A 6 -12.60 -13.65 -18.55
N LEU A 7 -13.58 -13.56 -17.67
CA LEU A 7 -14.98 -13.32 -18.01
C LEU A 7 -15.17 -11.96 -18.70
N PHE A 8 -14.48 -10.92 -18.21
CA PHE A 8 -14.55 -9.57 -18.76
C PHE A 8 -13.53 -9.30 -19.88
N ARG A 9 -12.75 -10.31 -20.31
CA ARG A 9 -11.68 -10.19 -21.32
C ARG A 9 -10.65 -9.12 -20.99
N SER A 10 -10.41 -8.85 -19.72
CA SER A 10 -9.40 -7.89 -19.27
C SER A 10 -8.07 -8.58 -19.05
N TYR A 11 -6.99 -7.91 -19.42
CA TYR A 11 -5.66 -8.31 -19.03
C TYR A 11 -5.35 -7.86 -17.59
N ALA A 12 -4.44 -8.58 -16.94
CA ALA A 12 -3.98 -8.27 -15.58
C ALA A 12 -2.51 -7.88 -15.60
N ILE A 13 -2.18 -6.83 -14.87
CA ILE A 13 -0.82 -6.48 -14.49
C ILE A 13 -0.69 -6.79 -13.01
N VAL A 14 0.30 -7.61 -12.64
CA VAL A 14 0.45 -8.11 -11.28
C VAL A 14 1.62 -7.42 -10.58
N ARG A 15 1.39 -7.00 -9.35
CA ARG A 15 2.39 -6.38 -8.48
C ARG A 15 2.56 -7.28 -7.24
N PRO A 16 3.43 -8.31 -7.32
CA PRO A 16 3.47 -9.38 -6.33
C PRO A 16 4.26 -9.06 -5.06
N SER A 17 4.68 -7.82 -4.86
CA SER A 17 5.51 -7.40 -3.72
C SER A 17 6.98 -7.92 -3.83
N PRO A 18 7.80 -8.05 -2.79
CA PRO A 18 7.48 -8.26 -1.36
C PRO A 18 7.00 -7.04 -0.59
N TYR A 19 7.37 -5.83 -0.97
CA TYR A 19 6.86 -4.59 -0.40
C TYR A 19 5.80 -4.00 -1.33
N ILE A 20 4.58 -3.78 -0.83
CA ILE A 20 3.48 -3.26 -1.66
C ILE A 20 3.18 -1.79 -1.42
N CYS A 21 3.68 -1.19 -0.34
CA CYS A 21 3.29 0.14 0.12
C CYS A 21 1.80 0.24 0.40
N ALA A 22 1.01 0.78 -0.52
CA ALA A 22 -0.46 0.81 -0.56
C ALA A 22 -1.11 1.35 0.73
N GLU A 23 -0.38 2.11 1.53
CA GLU A 23 -0.80 2.57 2.85
C GLU A 23 -1.38 1.44 3.71
N TRP A 24 -0.91 0.22 3.45
CA TRP A 24 -1.19 -0.97 4.21
C TRP A 24 -0.23 -1.10 5.38
N GLU A 25 -0.66 -1.77 6.46
CA GLU A 25 0.18 -1.99 7.64
C GLU A 25 1.54 -2.56 7.25
N PHE A 26 2.60 -1.87 7.68
CA PHE A 26 4.01 -2.16 7.42
C PHE A 26 4.34 -2.38 5.93
N GLY A 27 3.57 -1.74 5.02
CA GLY A 27 3.74 -1.90 3.57
C GLY A 27 3.55 -3.33 3.07
N GLY A 28 2.79 -4.14 3.79
CA GLY A 28 2.50 -5.54 3.49
C GLY A 28 3.46 -6.55 4.12
N PHE A 29 4.50 -6.10 4.81
CA PHE A 29 5.37 -7.01 5.55
C PHE A 29 4.71 -7.51 6.83
N PRO A 30 4.91 -8.76 7.22
CA PRO A 30 4.53 -9.22 8.54
C PRO A 30 5.47 -8.61 9.59
N ALA A 31 4.91 -8.12 10.70
CA ALA A 31 5.68 -7.41 11.72
C ALA A 31 6.78 -8.25 12.40
N TRP A 32 6.63 -9.58 12.42
CA TRP A 32 7.67 -10.49 12.95
C TRP A 32 9.02 -10.37 12.20
N LEU A 33 9.05 -9.86 10.96
CA LEU A 33 10.31 -9.57 10.26
C LEU A 33 11.21 -8.58 11.00
N LEU A 34 10.64 -7.74 11.89
CA LEU A 34 11.43 -6.83 12.74
C LEU A 34 12.29 -7.57 13.77
N ASN A 35 11.97 -8.83 14.07
CA ASN A 35 12.79 -9.67 14.95
C ASN A 35 13.91 -10.39 14.21
N GLU A 36 13.90 -10.40 12.89
CA GLU A 36 14.92 -11.05 12.08
C GLU A 36 16.14 -10.15 11.89
N PRO A 37 17.35 -10.72 11.86
CA PRO A 37 18.57 -9.93 11.67
C PRO A 37 18.70 -9.44 10.24
N GLY A 38 19.12 -8.20 10.11
CA GLY A 38 19.44 -7.59 8.82
C GLY A 38 18.42 -6.56 8.35
N ARG A 39 18.70 -6.01 7.19
CA ARG A 39 17.87 -4.95 6.58
C ARG A 39 16.85 -5.57 5.63
N MET A 40 15.59 -5.18 5.76
CA MET A 40 14.54 -5.45 4.76
C MET A 40 14.77 -4.62 3.50
N ARG A 41 14.16 -5.03 2.38
CA ARG A 41 14.31 -4.41 1.06
C ARG A 41 15.78 -4.24 0.68
N SER A 42 16.55 -5.30 0.86
CA SER A 42 17.98 -5.35 0.55
C SER A 42 18.42 -6.77 0.15
N ASN A 43 19.65 -6.90 -0.32
CA ASN A 43 20.24 -8.20 -0.66
C ASN A 43 20.69 -9.01 0.60
N ASN A 44 19.99 -8.80 1.72
CA ASN A 44 20.24 -9.54 2.95
C ASN A 44 19.75 -11.00 2.80
N PRO A 45 20.57 -12.03 3.06
CA PRO A 45 20.20 -13.43 2.81
C PRO A 45 19.05 -13.92 3.69
N THR A 46 18.93 -13.45 4.94
CA THR A 46 17.81 -13.81 5.82
C THR A 46 16.51 -13.25 5.26
N TYR A 47 16.49 -11.99 4.89
CA TYR A 47 15.33 -11.37 4.28
C TYR A 47 14.94 -12.05 2.95
N LEU A 48 15.91 -12.30 2.06
CA LEU A 48 15.63 -12.95 0.77
C LEU A 48 15.15 -14.40 0.93
N LYS A 49 15.56 -15.10 1.99
CA LYS A 49 15.02 -16.41 2.32
C LYS A 49 13.51 -16.34 2.59
N HIS A 50 13.06 -15.38 3.41
CA HIS A 50 11.63 -15.20 3.69
C HIS A 50 10.85 -14.74 2.45
N VAL A 51 11.44 -13.92 1.61
CA VAL A 51 10.84 -13.59 0.30
C VAL A 51 10.70 -14.82 -0.58
N ALA A 52 11.70 -15.69 -0.60
CA ALA A 52 11.66 -16.94 -1.36
C ALA A 52 10.53 -17.87 -0.87
N GLU A 53 10.40 -18.05 0.44
CA GLU A 53 9.32 -18.82 1.07
C GLU A 53 7.93 -18.25 0.73
N TYR A 54 7.78 -16.94 0.77
CA TYR A 54 6.54 -16.27 0.35
C TYR A 54 6.25 -16.49 -1.14
N TYR A 55 7.25 -16.39 -1.99
CA TYR A 55 7.11 -16.60 -3.43
C TYR A 55 6.84 -18.06 -3.80
N ASP A 56 7.27 -19.04 -3.00
CA ASP A 56 6.89 -20.44 -3.19
C ASP A 56 5.37 -20.60 -3.21
N VAL A 57 4.67 -19.95 -2.30
CA VAL A 57 3.20 -19.99 -2.22
C VAL A 57 2.53 -19.10 -3.24
N LEU A 58 3.04 -17.87 -3.44
CA LEU A 58 2.39 -16.89 -4.29
C LEU A 58 2.50 -17.25 -5.77
N MET A 59 3.66 -17.68 -6.22
CA MET A 59 3.89 -17.96 -7.65
C MET A 59 3.13 -19.20 -8.13
N GLU A 60 2.84 -20.18 -7.29
CA GLU A 60 1.90 -21.28 -7.61
C GLU A 60 0.52 -20.77 -8.06
N LYS A 61 0.09 -19.63 -7.54
CA LYS A 61 -1.20 -19.01 -7.86
C LYS A 61 -1.13 -18.06 -9.06
N ILE A 62 0.02 -17.50 -9.35
CA ILE A 62 0.20 -16.48 -10.40
C ILE A 62 0.61 -17.12 -11.72
N VAL A 63 1.58 -18.03 -11.69
CA VAL A 63 2.20 -18.61 -12.90
C VAL A 63 1.21 -19.29 -13.84
N PRO A 64 0.20 -20.05 -13.39
CA PRO A 64 -0.79 -20.67 -14.29
C PRO A 64 -1.60 -19.66 -15.08
N HIS A 65 -1.67 -18.40 -14.62
CA HIS A 65 -2.49 -17.36 -15.26
C HIS A 65 -1.69 -16.40 -16.14
N GLN A 66 -0.43 -16.67 -16.40
CA GLN A 66 0.36 -15.90 -17.36
C GLN A 66 -0.17 -16.09 -18.81
N LEU A 67 0.00 -15.06 -19.62
CA LEU A 67 -0.43 -15.09 -21.02
C LEU A 67 0.17 -16.29 -21.79
N ALA A 68 1.44 -16.60 -21.54
CA ALA A 68 2.12 -17.75 -22.13
C ALA A 68 1.47 -19.11 -21.76
N ASN A 69 0.73 -19.18 -20.66
CA ASN A 69 0.04 -20.37 -20.19
C ASN A 69 -1.48 -20.33 -20.51
N GLY A 70 -1.91 -19.40 -21.39
CA GLY A 70 -3.32 -19.25 -21.76
C GLY A 70 -4.15 -18.41 -20.77
N GLY A 71 -3.52 -17.80 -19.78
CA GLY A 71 -4.16 -16.86 -18.85
C GLY A 71 -4.18 -15.43 -19.39
N ASN A 72 -4.29 -14.46 -18.51
CA ASN A 72 -4.45 -13.05 -18.85
C ASN A 72 -3.45 -12.12 -18.16
N ILE A 73 -2.47 -12.63 -17.44
CA ILE A 73 -1.41 -11.82 -16.83
C ILE A 73 -0.44 -11.39 -17.92
N LEU A 74 -0.39 -10.08 -18.15
CA LEU A 74 0.39 -9.44 -19.19
C LEU A 74 1.81 -9.11 -18.74
N MET A 75 1.96 -8.55 -17.55
CA MET A 75 3.24 -8.07 -17.01
C MET A 75 3.30 -8.25 -15.48
N ILE A 76 4.51 -8.31 -14.94
CA ILE A 76 4.75 -8.47 -13.50
C ILE A 76 5.75 -7.40 -13.03
N GLN A 77 5.40 -6.67 -11.96
CA GLN A 77 6.27 -5.66 -11.35
C GLN A 77 7.32 -6.30 -10.46
N ILE A 78 8.52 -5.75 -10.52
CA ILE A 78 9.60 -6.02 -9.57
C ILE A 78 9.57 -4.93 -8.52
N GLU A 79 9.34 -5.32 -7.26
CA GLU A 79 9.31 -4.44 -6.10
C GLU A 79 8.29 -3.30 -6.20
N ASN A 80 8.37 -2.26 -5.40
CA ASN A 80 7.53 -1.06 -5.49
C ASN A 80 8.30 0.19 -5.09
N GLU A 81 8.40 1.14 -6.03
CA GLU A 81 9.04 2.45 -5.82
C GLU A 81 10.39 2.36 -5.10
N TYR A 82 11.18 1.36 -5.47
CA TYR A 82 12.43 1.08 -4.79
C TYR A 82 13.40 2.25 -4.83
N GLY A 83 13.36 3.06 -5.88
CA GLY A 83 14.20 4.24 -6.03
C GLY A 83 13.98 5.34 -5.01
N SER A 84 12.84 5.32 -4.32
CA SER A 84 12.56 6.20 -3.17
C SER A 84 13.08 5.63 -1.83
N PHE A 85 13.48 4.35 -1.81
CA PHE A 85 13.95 3.64 -0.62
C PHE A 85 15.45 3.32 -0.65
N GLY A 86 15.97 2.89 -1.82
CA GLY A 86 17.34 2.44 -1.97
C GLY A 86 17.80 2.39 -3.43
N GLU A 87 19.03 1.93 -3.65
CA GLU A 87 19.65 1.85 -4.98
C GLU A 87 20.38 0.51 -5.23
N GLU A 88 20.12 -0.51 -4.41
CA GLU A 88 20.82 -1.80 -4.46
C GLU A 88 20.29 -2.67 -5.61
N LYS A 89 20.89 -2.56 -6.79
CA LYS A 89 20.49 -3.33 -7.98
C LYS A 89 20.60 -4.84 -7.79
N ALA A 90 21.54 -5.31 -6.96
CA ALA A 90 21.68 -6.73 -6.63
C ALA A 90 20.38 -7.26 -5.97
N TYR A 91 19.75 -6.48 -5.11
CA TYR A 91 18.47 -6.82 -4.50
C TYR A 91 17.35 -6.94 -5.54
N LEU A 92 17.19 -5.95 -6.42
CA LEU A 92 16.16 -6.00 -7.47
C LEU A 92 16.35 -7.21 -8.41
N ARG A 93 17.61 -7.53 -8.75
CA ARG A 93 17.92 -8.73 -9.52
C ARG A 93 17.57 -10.02 -8.77
N ALA A 94 17.86 -10.07 -7.46
CA ALA A 94 17.49 -11.22 -6.62
C ALA A 94 15.96 -11.43 -6.60
N ILE A 95 15.16 -10.34 -6.46
CA ILE A 95 13.69 -10.42 -6.51
C ILE A 95 13.21 -10.95 -7.87
N ARG A 96 13.74 -10.44 -8.98
CA ARG A 96 13.44 -10.95 -10.33
C ARG A 96 13.78 -12.43 -10.46
N ASP A 97 14.98 -12.80 -10.07
CA ASP A 97 15.51 -14.16 -10.25
C ASP A 97 14.75 -15.18 -9.41
N LEU A 98 14.30 -14.80 -8.21
CA LEU A 98 13.39 -15.59 -7.38
C LEU A 98 12.06 -15.88 -8.07
N MET A 99 11.50 -14.89 -8.79
CA MET A 99 10.26 -15.07 -9.58
C MET A 99 10.50 -15.96 -10.81
N ILE A 100 11.59 -15.74 -11.54
CA ILE A 100 11.98 -16.56 -12.70
C ILE A 100 12.18 -18.03 -12.30
N ALA A 101 12.88 -18.29 -11.19
CA ALA A 101 13.11 -19.63 -10.68
C ALA A 101 11.81 -20.38 -10.33
N ARG A 102 10.69 -19.64 -10.15
CA ARG A 102 9.36 -20.18 -9.87
C ARG A 102 8.42 -20.19 -11.08
N GLY A 103 8.97 -20.03 -12.27
CA GLY A 103 8.24 -20.18 -13.53
C GLY A 103 7.60 -18.91 -14.08
N VAL A 104 7.98 -17.74 -13.59
CA VAL A 104 7.55 -16.48 -14.20
C VAL A 104 8.25 -16.29 -15.54
N THR A 105 7.45 -16.12 -16.60
CA THR A 105 7.88 -15.86 -17.97
C THR A 105 7.27 -14.59 -18.55
N ALA A 106 6.29 -13.99 -17.85
CA ALA A 106 5.71 -12.72 -18.24
C ALA A 106 6.78 -11.61 -18.20
N PRO A 107 6.71 -10.60 -19.08
CA PRO A 107 7.60 -9.44 -19.04
C PRO A 107 7.59 -8.75 -17.69
N PHE A 108 8.78 -8.36 -17.24
CA PHE A 108 8.94 -7.59 -16.02
C PHE A 108 8.96 -6.09 -16.28
N PHE A 109 8.62 -5.33 -15.26
CA PHE A 109 8.81 -3.88 -15.23
C PHE A 109 9.14 -3.39 -13.80
N THR A 110 9.69 -2.19 -13.71
CA THR A 110 9.86 -1.43 -12.46
C THR A 110 9.03 -0.15 -12.53
N SER A 111 8.58 0.36 -11.38
CA SER A 111 7.80 1.58 -11.29
C SER A 111 8.29 2.46 -10.15
N ASP A 112 8.60 3.73 -10.48
CA ASP A 112 9.14 4.72 -9.55
C ASP A 112 8.59 6.11 -9.86
N GLY A 113 8.81 7.08 -8.99
CA GLY A 113 8.59 8.48 -9.34
C GLY A 113 9.39 8.85 -10.60
N PRO A 114 8.88 9.74 -11.47
CA PRO A 114 9.46 10.02 -12.80
C PRO A 114 10.76 10.84 -12.74
N TRP A 115 11.24 11.18 -11.56
CA TRP A 115 12.45 11.97 -11.37
C TRP A 115 13.70 11.15 -11.65
N ARG A 116 14.69 11.79 -12.26
CA ARG A 116 15.94 11.12 -12.64
C ARG A 116 16.61 10.35 -11.50
N ALA A 117 16.58 10.89 -10.27
CA ALA A 117 17.20 10.24 -9.11
C ALA A 117 16.50 8.91 -8.76
N THR A 118 15.18 8.89 -8.70
CA THR A 118 14.37 7.70 -8.39
C THR A 118 14.45 6.69 -9.51
N LEU A 119 14.34 7.13 -10.78
CA LEU A 119 14.47 6.24 -11.94
C LEU A 119 15.87 5.60 -11.98
N ARG A 120 16.93 6.36 -11.72
CA ARG A 120 18.30 5.82 -11.66
C ARG A 120 18.47 4.80 -10.54
N ALA A 121 17.93 5.10 -9.37
CA ALA A 121 18.06 4.23 -8.19
C ALA A 121 17.19 2.97 -8.28
N GLY A 122 15.92 3.09 -8.68
CA GLY A 122 14.92 2.00 -8.63
C GLY A 122 14.77 1.19 -9.91
N SER A 123 15.13 1.74 -11.09
CA SER A 123 14.93 1.01 -12.34
C SER A 123 15.95 -0.11 -12.56
N MET A 124 15.63 -1.01 -13.45
CA MET A 124 16.54 -2.03 -13.99
C MET A 124 16.73 -1.86 -15.50
N ILE A 125 16.92 -0.62 -15.94
CA ILE A 125 17.06 -0.26 -17.36
C ILE A 125 18.27 -0.91 -18.01
N GLU A 126 19.35 -1.11 -17.27
CA GLU A 126 20.57 -1.81 -17.71
C GLU A 126 20.35 -3.32 -17.90
N ASP A 127 19.36 -3.89 -17.25
CA ASP A 127 18.94 -5.28 -17.40
C ASP A 127 17.85 -5.46 -18.47
N ASP A 128 17.57 -4.42 -19.24
CA ASP A 128 16.54 -4.41 -20.30
C ASP A 128 15.10 -4.62 -19.77
N ILE A 129 14.83 -4.21 -18.54
CA ILE A 129 13.52 -4.27 -17.90
C ILE A 129 12.80 -2.95 -18.10
N LEU A 130 11.54 -3.00 -18.58
CA LEU A 130 10.69 -1.83 -18.83
C LEU A 130 10.59 -0.95 -17.57
N VAL A 131 10.78 0.35 -17.75
CA VAL A 131 10.65 1.34 -16.70
C VAL A 131 9.32 2.09 -16.87
N THR A 132 8.56 2.18 -15.80
CA THR A 132 7.30 2.95 -15.74
C THR A 132 7.39 4.03 -14.68
N GLY A 133 6.50 5.03 -14.75
CA GLY A 133 6.47 6.14 -13.80
C GLY A 133 5.22 6.12 -12.92
N ASN A 134 5.26 6.82 -11.78
CA ASN A 134 4.15 7.04 -10.88
C ASN A 134 3.95 8.55 -10.68
N PHE A 135 2.81 9.09 -11.07
CA PHE A 135 2.43 10.49 -10.91
C PHE A 135 0.93 10.69 -11.15
N GLY A 136 0.32 11.79 -10.67
CA GLY A 136 -1.11 12.03 -10.82
C GLY A 136 -1.48 13.28 -11.65
N SER A 137 -0.49 14.01 -12.17
CA SER A 137 -0.69 15.25 -12.95
C SER A 137 0.55 15.58 -13.74
N LYS A 138 0.52 16.70 -14.52
CA LYS A 138 1.67 17.20 -15.31
C LYS A 138 2.28 16.13 -16.21
N ALA A 139 1.45 15.41 -16.95
CA ALA A 139 1.88 14.26 -17.73
C ALA A 139 2.98 14.61 -18.74
N LYS A 140 2.90 15.76 -19.39
CA LYS A 140 3.92 16.22 -20.35
C LYS A 140 5.30 16.38 -19.69
N GLU A 141 5.36 16.96 -18.50
CA GLU A 141 6.62 17.14 -17.75
C GLU A 141 7.18 15.79 -17.29
N ASN A 142 6.34 14.97 -16.68
CA ASN A 142 6.73 13.68 -16.10
C ASN A 142 7.13 12.66 -17.18
N PHE A 143 6.36 12.52 -18.23
CA PHE A 143 6.74 11.68 -19.37
C PHE A 143 7.98 12.21 -20.10
N GLY A 144 8.15 13.55 -20.17
CA GLY A 144 9.36 14.14 -20.71
C GLY A 144 10.62 13.77 -19.93
N MET A 145 10.55 13.73 -18.60
CA MET A 145 11.66 13.25 -17.76
C MET A 145 11.97 11.77 -17.99
N MET A 146 10.93 10.92 -18.10
CA MET A 146 11.11 9.50 -18.40
C MET A 146 11.72 9.29 -19.79
N GLN A 147 11.24 10.02 -20.80
CA GLN A 147 11.76 9.93 -22.16
C GLN A 147 13.25 10.32 -22.21
N ALA A 148 13.62 11.43 -21.57
CA ALA A 148 15.02 11.85 -21.47
C ALA A 148 15.90 10.79 -20.79
N PHE A 149 15.37 10.13 -19.74
CA PHE A 149 16.07 9.03 -19.07
C PHE A 149 16.24 7.81 -19.99
N PHE A 150 15.22 7.46 -20.81
CA PHE A 150 15.33 6.39 -21.79
C PHE A 150 16.35 6.70 -22.88
N GLU A 151 16.35 7.93 -23.39
CA GLU A 151 17.31 8.38 -24.41
C GLU A 151 18.77 8.34 -23.90
N GLU A 152 19.02 8.71 -22.64
CA GLU A 152 20.33 8.58 -22.00
C GLU A 152 20.84 7.13 -21.99
N HIS A 153 19.95 6.15 -21.98
CA HIS A 153 20.28 4.72 -21.98
C HIS A 153 20.09 4.04 -23.34
N GLY A 154 19.86 4.84 -24.40
CA GLY A 154 19.67 4.32 -25.75
C GLY A 154 18.37 3.51 -25.95
N LYS A 155 17.35 3.73 -25.10
CA LYS A 155 16.09 3.03 -25.18
C LYS A 155 15.04 3.85 -25.93
N LYS A 156 14.15 3.15 -26.66
CA LYS A 156 12.97 3.72 -27.33
C LYS A 156 11.73 2.96 -26.87
N TRP A 157 11.42 3.06 -25.62
CA TRP A 157 10.31 2.35 -25.00
C TRP A 157 9.03 3.18 -24.97
N PRO A 158 7.86 2.54 -24.90
CA PRO A 158 6.61 3.25 -24.67
C PRO A 158 6.62 3.92 -23.30
N LEU A 159 5.99 5.08 -23.22
CA LEU A 159 5.77 5.79 -21.96
C LEU A 159 4.55 5.20 -21.24
N MET A 160 4.69 4.88 -19.97
CA MET A 160 3.60 4.35 -19.16
C MET A 160 3.67 4.89 -17.72
N CYS A 161 2.54 5.39 -17.26
CA CYS A 161 2.33 5.72 -15.85
C CYS A 161 1.59 4.56 -15.19
N MET A 162 2.29 3.82 -14.31
CA MET A 162 1.73 2.64 -13.66
C MET A 162 0.83 2.98 -12.48
N GLU A 163 1.07 4.10 -11.82
CA GLU A 163 0.19 4.67 -10.83
C GLU A 163 -0.14 6.11 -11.22
N PHE A 164 -1.26 6.29 -11.93
CA PHE A 164 -1.79 7.62 -12.14
C PHE A 164 -2.71 7.96 -10.96
N TRP A 165 -2.22 8.78 -10.04
CA TRP A 165 -2.92 9.10 -8.79
C TRP A 165 -4.12 10.01 -9.05
N ASP A 166 -5.30 9.42 -8.99
CA ASP A 166 -6.58 10.09 -9.26
C ASP A 166 -7.24 10.70 -8.02
N GLY A 167 -6.69 10.42 -6.86
CA GLY A 167 -7.06 10.94 -5.55
C GLY A 167 -5.87 10.86 -4.60
N TRP A 168 -6.14 10.65 -3.32
CA TRP A 168 -5.12 10.42 -2.31
C TRP A 168 -5.71 9.74 -1.08
N PHE A 169 -4.87 9.07 -0.31
CA PHE A 169 -5.23 8.48 0.97
C PHE A 169 -5.37 9.54 2.07
N ASN A 170 -6.14 9.22 3.10
CA ASN A 170 -6.45 10.11 4.20
C ASN A 170 -5.75 9.69 5.49
N ARG A 171 -5.39 10.68 6.32
CA ARG A 171 -4.70 10.48 7.58
C ARG A 171 -5.57 10.85 8.76
N TRP A 172 -5.31 10.22 9.89
CA TRP A 172 -5.96 10.52 11.15
C TRP A 172 -5.82 11.99 11.52
N LYS A 173 -6.96 12.65 11.80
CA LYS A 173 -7.07 14.07 12.15
C LYS A 173 -6.67 15.09 11.06
N GLU A 174 -6.43 14.65 9.84
CA GLU A 174 -6.28 15.56 8.70
C GLU A 174 -7.61 15.72 7.94
N PRO A 175 -7.81 16.81 7.20
CA PRO A 175 -8.96 16.95 6.31
C PRO A 175 -9.00 15.86 5.25
N ILE A 176 -10.21 15.42 4.91
CA ILE A 176 -10.40 14.45 3.81
C ILE A 176 -10.01 15.10 2.49
N ILE A 177 -9.14 14.45 1.76
CA ILE A 177 -8.64 14.93 0.48
C ILE A 177 -9.69 14.68 -0.60
N LYS A 178 -9.92 15.69 -1.44
CA LYS A 178 -10.79 15.61 -2.61
C LYS A 178 -10.08 16.23 -3.80
N ARG A 179 -10.22 15.60 -4.97
CA ARG A 179 -9.72 16.10 -6.24
C ARG A 179 -10.89 16.39 -7.18
N ASP A 180 -10.85 17.52 -7.86
CA ASP A 180 -11.92 17.92 -8.79
C ASP A 180 -12.06 16.89 -9.95
N PRO A 181 -13.28 16.42 -10.23
CA PRO A 181 -13.50 15.40 -11.27
C PRO A 181 -13.16 15.86 -12.68
N GLN A 182 -13.38 17.15 -13.01
CA GLN A 182 -13.11 17.68 -14.35
C GLN A 182 -11.60 17.91 -14.54
N GLU A 183 -10.91 18.40 -13.51
CA GLU A 183 -9.46 18.53 -13.50
C GLU A 183 -8.79 17.15 -13.66
N LEU A 184 -9.30 16.11 -12.97
CA LEU A 184 -8.83 14.76 -13.13
C LEU A 184 -9.01 14.26 -14.58
N ALA A 185 -10.20 14.43 -15.15
CA ALA A 185 -10.49 14.00 -16.52
C ALA A 185 -9.54 14.66 -17.53
N GLU A 186 -9.25 15.96 -17.37
CA GLU A 186 -8.31 16.67 -18.23
C GLU A 186 -6.86 16.20 -18.04
N SER A 187 -6.45 15.96 -16.79
CA SER A 187 -5.12 15.38 -16.50
C SER A 187 -4.94 14.00 -17.11
N VAL A 188 -5.98 13.16 -17.09
CA VAL A 188 -5.98 11.84 -17.75
C VAL A 188 -5.94 11.99 -19.28
N ARG A 189 -6.70 12.91 -19.86
CA ARG A 189 -6.65 13.22 -21.30
C ARG A 189 -5.24 13.59 -21.75
N GLU A 190 -4.59 14.50 -21.01
CA GLU A 190 -3.20 14.89 -21.30
C GLU A 190 -2.26 13.67 -21.27
N ALA A 191 -2.42 12.80 -20.28
CA ALA A 191 -1.57 11.63 -20.13
C ALA A 191 -1.79 10.61 -21.27
N LEU A 192 -3.05 10.33 -21.65
CA LEU A 192 -3.39 9.39 -22.73
C LEU A 192 -2.93 9.88 -24.11
N ALA A 193 -2.81 11.18 -24.32
CA ALA A 193 -2.24 11.73 -25.54
C ALA A 193 -0.73 11.45 -25.72
N LEU A 194 -0.03 11.12 -24.63
CA LEU A 194 1.43 10.96 -24.60
C LEU A 194 1.86 9.51 -24.34
N GLY A 195 1.07 8.73 -23.64
CA GLY A 195 1.43 7.38 -23.22
C GLY A 195 0.26 6.59 -22.66
N SER A 196 0.56 5.54 -21.96
CA SER A 196 -0.42 4.69 -21.28
C SER A 196 -0.49 5.02 -19.79
N ILE A 197 -1.66 4.82 -19.19
CA ILE A 197 -1.86 5.00 -17.75
C ILE A 197 -2.53 3.77 -17.14
N ASN A 198 -2.31 3.60 -15.84
CA ASN A 198 -3.09 2.75 -14.97
C ASN A 198 -3.54 3.60 -13.78
N LEU A 199 -4.86 3.72 -13.59
CA LEU A 199 -5.41 4.54 -12.51
C LEU A 199 -5.09 3.94 -11.15
N TYR A 200 -4.64 4.76 -10.23
CA TYR A 200 -4.41 4.41 -8.84
C TYR A 200 -5.13 5.41 -7.93
N MET A 201 -6.26 5.04 -7.30
CA MET A 201 -6.94 3.74 -7.34
C MET A 201 -8.23 3.87 -8.13
N PHE A 202 -8.55 2.93 -9.03
CA PHE A 202 -9.89 2.88 -9.63
C PHE A 202 -10.95 2.53 -8.56
N HIS A 203 -10.58 1.70 -7.59
CA HIS A 203 -11.33 1.38 -6.39
C HIS A 203 -10.34 1.15 -5.24
N GLY A 204 -10.37 1.98 -4.22
CA GLY A 204 -9.46 1.89 -3.08
C GLY A 204 -9.87 0.84 -2.07
N GLY A 205 -11.11 0.86 -1.62
CA GLY A 205 -11.67 -0.09 -0.65
C GLY A 205 -11.46 0.31 0.81
N THR A 206 -11.46 -0.67 1.69
CA THR A 206 -11.43 -0.50 3.15
C THR A 206 -10.36 -1.39 3.77
N ASN A 207 -9.44 -0.82 4.53
CA ASN A 207 -8.43 -1.55 5.29
C ASN A 207 -9.01 -1.96 6.65
N PHE A 208 -9.73 -3.07 6.68
CA PHE A 208 -10.43 -3.54 7.87
C PHE A 208 -9.47 -3.88 9.03
N GLY A 209 -10.00 -3.79 10.25
CA GLY A 209 -9.27 -4.09 11.46
C GLY A 209 -8.15 -3.06 11.72
N PHE A 210 -6.92 -3.53 11.82
CA PHE A 210 -5.73 -2.72 12.05
C PHE A 210 -4.78 -2.73 10.84
N MET A 211 -5.32 -2.92 9.63
CA MET A 211 -4.52 -3.08 8.42
C MET A 211 -4.20 -1.76 7.71
N ASN A 212 -4.73 -0.63 8.18
CA ASN A 212 -4.32 0.68 7.71
C ASN A 212 -2.89 1.00 8.17
N GLY A 213 -2.07 1.46 7.25
CA GLY A 213 -0.67 1.76 7.50
C GLY A 213 -0.41 3.11 8.15
N CYS A 214 0.85 3.46 8.22
CA CYS A 214 1.33 4.71 8.78
C CYS A 214 2.43 5.29 7.88
N SER A 215 2.27 6.54 7.48
CA SER A 215 3.37 7.31 6.87
C SER A 215 4.20 7.96 7.95
N ALA A 216 5.40 8.44 7.60
CA ALA A 216 6.23 9.25 8.48
C ALA A 216 6.61 10.56 7.79
N ARG A 217 6.70 11.63 8.57
CA ARG A 217 7.24 12.92 8.14
C ARG A 217 8.29 13.37 9.15
N GLY A 218 9.55 13.08 8.85
CA GLY A 218 10.63 13.24 9.83
C GLY A 218 10.43 12.30 11.02
N THR A 219 10.21 12.85 12.20
CA THR A 219 9.96 12.10 13.44
C THR A 219 8.49 11.95 13.79
N ILE A 220 7.57 12.39 12.92
CA ILE A 220 6.13 12.37 13.17
C ILE A 220 5.52 11.21 12.40
N ASP A 221 4.81 10.34 13.10
CA ASP A 221 4.00 9.29 12.51
C ASP A 221 2.63 9.86 12.08
N LEU A 222 2.19 9.47 10.89
CA LEU A 222 0.98 9.96 10.23
C LEU A 222 0.10 8.76 9.86
N PRO A 223 -0.60 8.16 10.85
CA PRO A 223 -1.42 6.98 10.59
C PRO A 223 -2.57 7.30 9.63
N GLN A 224 -2.81 6.40 8.70
CA GLN A 224 -3.96 6.44 7.83
C GLN A 224 -5.23 6.05 8.59
N ILE A 225 -6.38 6.41 8.03
CA ILE A 225 -7.67 5.93 8.52
C ILE A 225 -8.02 4.58 7.89
N THR A 226 -9.01 3.90 8.46
CA THR A 226 -9.48 2.58 7.97
C THR A 226 -9.99 2.65 6.54
N SER A 227 -10.67 3.74 6.16
CA SER A 227 -11.13 3.96 4.79
C SER A 227 -9.94 4.18 3.86
N TYR A 228 -9.85 3.39 2.82
CA TYR A 228 -8.96 3.63 1.69
C TYR A 228 -9.76 4.04 0.46
N ASP A 229 -10.79 4.86 0.67
CA ASP A 229 -11.66 5.42 -0.39
C ASP A 229 -10.83 6.06 -1.51
N TYR A 230 -9.71 6.70 -1.14
CA TYR A 230 -8.75 7.33 -2.04
C TYR A 230 -9.35 8.47 -2.88
N ASP A 231 -10.62 8.81 -2.66
CA ASP A 231 -11.40 9.65 -3.56
C ASP A 231 -11.45 9.09 -4.99
N ALA A 232 -11.53 7.76 -5.08
CA ALA A 232 -11.42 6.99 -6.33
C ALA A 232 -12.67 7.16 -7.23
N PRO A 233 -12.59 6.76 -8.52
CA PRO A 233 -13.76 6.71 -9.41
C PRO A 233 -14.89 5.81 -8.90
N LEU A 234 -14.58 4.73 -8.17
CA LEU A 234 -15.56 3.92 -7.44
C LEU A 234 -15.38 4.14 -5.93
N ASP A 235 -16.49 4.35 -5.22
CA ASP A 235 -16.49 4.42 -3.76
C ASP A 235 -16.18 3.06 -3.10
N GLU A 236 -16.08 3.01 -1.76
CA GLU A 236 -15.79 1.77 -1.03
C GLU A 236 -16.81 0.65 -1.26
N GLN A 237 -18.07 0.98 -1.63
CA GLN A 237 -19.10 0.00 -1.98
C GLN A 237 -19.00 -0.47 -3.44
N GLY A 238 -18.20 0.22 -4.26
CA GLY A 238 -18.08 0.01 -5.69
C GLY A 238 -19.12 0.76 -6.52
N ASN A 239 -19.76 1.78 -5.97
CA ASN A 239 -20.66 2.65 -6.71
C ASN A 239 -19.88 3.74 -7.46
N PRO A 240 -20.32 4.16 -8.66
CA PRO A 240 -19.67 5.20 -9.42
C PRO A 240 -19.79 6.56 -8.74
N THR A 241 -18.69 7.29 -8.71
CA THR A 241 -18.62 8.66 -8.21
C THR A 241 -18.70 9.67 -9.37
N GLU A 242 -18.71 10.96 -9.05
CA GLU A 242 -18.63 12.03 -10.07
C GLU A 242 -17.37 11.89 -10.94
N LYS A 243 -16.26 11.41 -10.38
CA LYS A 243 -15.03 11.14 -11.12
C LYS A 243 -15.21 10.03 -12.16
N TYR A 244 -15.94 8.96 -11.81
CA TYR A 244 -16.25 7.90 -12.77
C TYR A 244 -16.96 8.48 -14.00
N PHE A 245 -17.99 9.28 -13.80
CA PHE A 245 -18.74 9.86 -14.91
C PHE A 245 -17.95 10.90 -15.70
N ALA A 246 -17.11 11.70 -15.04
CA ALA A 246 -16.21 12.62 -15.72
C ALA A 246 -15.21 11.91 -16.63
N LEU A 247 -14.58 10.84 -16.13
CA LEU A 247 -13.67 9.99 -16.88
C LEU A 247 -14.38 9.25 -18.03
N GLN A 248 -15.56 8.68 -17.78
CA GLN A 248 -16.36 8.01 -18.79
C GLN A 248 -16.69 8.95 -19.94
N LYS A 249 -17.18 10.17 -19.62
CA LYS A 249 -17.48 11.20 -20.62
C LYS A 249 -16.23 11.55 -21.45
N MET A 250 -15.12 11.83 -20.80
CA MET A 250 -13.86 12.19 -21.46
C MET A 250 -13.38 11.05 -22.38
N LEU A 251 -13.42 9.81 -21.91
CA LEU A 251 -13.01 8.65 -22.72
C LEU A 251 -13.89 8.45 -23.94
N HIS A 252 -15.20 8.73 -23.86
CA HIS A 252 -16.06 8.66 -25.03
C HIS A 252 -15.82 9.78 -26.05
N GLU A 253 -15.45 10.96 -25.57
CA GLU A 253 -15.06 12.08 -26.45
C GLU A 253 -13.79 11.72 -27.22
N GLU A 254 -12.77 11.16 -26.56
CA GLU A 254 -11.48 10.81 -27.19
C GLU A 254 -11.53 9.51 -27.99
N TYR A 255 -12.31 8.53 -27.52
CA TYR A 255 -12.41 7.19 -28.08
C TYR A 255 -13.86 6.77 -28.32
N PRO A 256 -14.55 7.34 -29.32
CA PRO A 256 -15.99 7.10 -29.55
C PRO A 256 -16.35 5.63 -29.85
N ALA A 257 -15.37 4.81 -30.23
CA ALA A 257 -15.56 3.38 -30.50
C ALA A 257 -15.61 2.51 -29.23
N LEU A 258 -15.29 3.06 -28.06
CA LEU A 258 -15.40 2.31 -26.81
C LEU A 258 -16.88 2.00 -26.51
N PRO A 259 -17.19 0.78 -26.07
CA PRO A 259 -18.55 0.44 -25.66
C PRO A 259 -18.94 1.25 -24.42
N GLN A 260 -20.15 1.81 -24.46
CA GLN A 260 -20.75 2.39 -23.27
C GLN A 260 -21.31 1.28 -22.38
N ALA A 261 -20.91 1.28 -21.13
CA ALA A 261 -21.49 0.42 -20.11
C ALA A 261 -22.13 1.27 -19.03
N GLU A 262 -23.38 0.95 -18.71
CA GLU A 262 -24.02 1.55 -17.56
C GLU A 262 -23.42 0.92 -16.28
N PRO A 263 -22.93 1.73 -15.33
CA PRO A 263 -22.38 1.19 -14.10
C PRO A 263 -23.47 0.58 -13.24
N LEU A 264 -23.15 -0.53 -12.58
CA LEU A 264 -24.04 -1.12 -11.59
C LEU A 264 -23.98 -0.26 -10.32
N VAL A 265 -25.14 0.27 -9.94
CA VAL A 265 -25.33 0.97 -8.67
C VAL A 265 -25.92 0.00 -7.65
N LYS A 266 -25.29 -0.12 -6.51
CA LYS A 266 -25.77 -0.95 -5.40
C LYS A 266 -26.65 -0.12 -4.49
N ASP A 267 -27.75 -0.72 -4.05
CA ASP A 267 -28.60 -0.13 -3.03
C ASP A 267 -27.84 -0.01 -1.70
N SER A 268 -28.06 1.08 -1.01
CA SER A 268 -27.55 1.30 0.35
C SER A 268 -28.72 1.53 1.31
N PHE A 269 -28.56 1.13 2.55
CA PHE A 269 -29.49 1.43 3.62
C PHE A 269 -28.77 2.08 4.81
N ALA A 270 -29.48 2.93 5.54
CA ALA A 270 -28.95 3.53 6.76
C ALA A 270 -29.69 2.99 7.98
N GLN A 271 -28.92 2.53 8.96
CA GLN A 271 -29.43 2.19 10.29
C GLN A 271 -29.11 3.34 11.24
N THR A 272 -30.14 4.10 11.63
CA THR A 272 -29.93 5.34 12.39
C THR A 272 -29.83 5.13 13.91
N ALA A 273 -30.32 4.01 14.45
CA ALA A 273 -30.28 3.71 15.87
C ALA A 273 -29.99 2.22 16.09
N ILE A 274 -28.82 1.94 16.65
CA ILE A 274 -28.42 0.58 17.05
C ILE A 274 -28.28 0.59 18.58
N PRO A 275 -29.15 -0.12 19.34
CA PRO A 275 -29.03 -0.19 20.80
C PRO A 275 -27.83 -1.06 21.19
N LEU A 276 -26.89 -0.47 21.91
CA LEU A 276 -25.77 -1.20 22.52
C LEU A 276 -26.23 -1.73 23.88
N THR A 277 -26.71 -2.96 23.91
CA THR A 277 -27.32 -3.59 25.09
C THR A 277 -26.31 -4.27 26.02
N ASN A 278 -25.15 -4.64 25.48
CA ASN A 278 -24.13 -5.36 26.22
C ASN A 278 -22.81 -4.58 26.25
N LYS A 279 -22.14 -4.59 27.38
CA LYS A 279 -20.77 -4.07 27.53
C LYS A 279 -19.99 -4.91 28.52
N VAL A 280 -18.68 -4.98 28.36
CA VAL A 280 -17.77 -5.65 29.28
C VAL A 280 -16.54 -4.78 29.48
N SER A 281 -16.01 -4.78 30.71
CA SER A 281 -14.74 -4.08 30.99
C SER A 281 -13.58 -4.89 30.42
N LEU A 282 -12.64 -4.20 29.73
CA LEU A 282 -11.39 -4.80 29.29
C LEU A 282 -10.63 -5.43 30.48
N PHE A 283 -10.52 -4.72 31.59
CA PHE A 283 -9.82 -5.22 32.78
C PHE A 283 -10.47 -6.47 33.40
N ALA A 284 -11.78 -6.62 33.30
CA ALA A 284 -12.49 -7.80 33.78
C ALA A 284 -12.31 -9.03 32.90
N THR A 285 -11.88 -8.86 31.65
CA THR A 285 -11.75 -9.94 30.69
C THR A 285 -10.31 -10.31 30.36
N LEU A 286 -9.32 -9.59 30.90
CA LEU A 286 -7.90 -9.76 30.55
C LEU A 286 -7.44 -11.22 30.63
N GLU A 287 -7.75 -11.94 31.71
CA GLU A 287 -7.33 -13.33 31.92
C GLU A 287 -8.00 -14.31 30.94
N THR A 288 -9.11 -13.90 30.34
CA THR A 288 -9.80 -14.71 29.33
C THR A 288 -9.27 -14.49 27.92
N ILE A 289 -8.86 -13.25 27.60
CA ILE A 289 -8.49 -12.85 26.25
C ILE A 289 -6.98 -12.78 26.01
N SER A 290 -6.17 -12.85 27.09
CA SER A 290 -4.72 -12.68 27.02
C SER A 290 -4.00 -13.56 28.03
N GLN A 291 -2.80 -14.01 27.68
CA GLN A 291 -1.87 -14.66 28.59
C GLN A 291 -0.75 -13.68 28.94
N PRO A 292 -0.50 -13.40 30.23
CA PRO A 292 0.52 -12.45 30.64
C PRO A 292 1.93 -13.00 30.38
N VAL A 293 2.80 -12.16 29.85
CA VAL A 293 4.24 -12.42 29.76
C VAL A 293 4.93 -11.57 30.82
N VAL A 294 5.74 -12.20 31.67
CA VAL A 294 6.49 -11.51 32.73
C VAL A 294 7.91 -11.25 32.24
N SER A 295 8.34 -10.00 32.28
CA SER A 295 9.69 -9.59 31.89
C SER A 295 10.18 -8.42 32.75
N VAL A 296 11.51 -8.24 32.81
CA VAL A 296 12.13 -7.13 33.56
C VAL A 296 11.89 -5.79 32.84
N TYR A 297 11.90 -5.82 31.49
CA TYR A 297 11.68 -4.65 30.65
C TYR A 297 10.45 -4.84 29.78
N PRO A 298 9.74 -3.76 29.45
CA PRO A 298 8.66 -3.82 28.46
C PRO A 298 9.18 -4.41 27.14
N GLN A 299 8.43 -5.33 26.58
CA GLN A 299 8.69 -5.90 25.26
C GLN A 299 7.77 -5.25 24.23
N THR A 300 8.23 -5.15 22.98
CA THR A 300 7.40 -4.63 21.90
C THR A 300 6.35 -5.67 21.47
N MET A 301 5.36 -5.22 20.74
CA MET A 301 4.30 -6.08 20.18
C MET A 301 4.91 -7.19 19.32
N GLU A 302 5.87 -6.85 18.46
CA GLU A 302 6.57 -7.77 17.56
C GLU A 302 7.39 -8.82 18.32
N GLN A 303 8.06 -8.43 19.41
CA GLN A 303 8.79 -9.37 20.28
C GLN A 303 7.87 -10.39 20.96
N LEU A 304 6.61 -10.01 21.17
CA LEU A 304 5.57 -10.88 21.72
C LEU A 304 4.84 -11.70 20.65
N GLY A 305 5.23 -11.56 19.38
CA GLY A 305 4.60 -12.26 18.26
C GLY A 305 3.20 -11.73 17.90
N GLN A 306 2.87 -10.52 18.31
CA GLN A 306 1.61 -9.84 18.01
C GLN A 306 1.86 -8.80 16.92
N ASN A 307 1.11 -8.86 15.83
CA ASN A 307 1.29 -7.94 14.70
C ASN A 307 0.43 -6.67 14.82
N THR A 308 -0.75 -6.77 15.43
CA THR A 308 -1.75 -5.68 15.44
C THR A 308 -2.55 -5.69 16.72
N GLY A 309 -3.29 -4.60 17.00
CA GLY A 309 -4.21 -4.50 18.11
C GLY A 309 -3.70 -3.69 19.27
N TYR A 310 -3.83 -4.21 20.48
CA TYR A 310 -3.50 -3.50 21.71
C TYR A 310 -2.52 -4.32 22.57
N LEU A 311 -1.62 -3.63 23.23
CA LEU A 311 -0.72 -4.21 24.23
C LEU A 311 -0.91 -3.50 25.56
N LEU A 312 -1.17 -4.26 26.63
CA LEU A 312 -1.30 -3.73 27.98
C LEU A 312 -0.04 -4.03 28.79
N TYR A 313 0.68 -2.99 29.17
CA TYR A 313 1.76 -3.09 30.14
C TYR A 313 1.20 -2.86 31.54
N ARG A 314 1.52 -3.75 32.47
CA ARG A 314 1.08 -3.66 33.86
C ARG A 314 2.26 -3.83 34.83
N THR A 315 2.40 -2.90 35.76
CA THR A 315 3.39 -2.99 36.81
C THR A 315 2.80 -2.46 38.13
N SER A 316 3.43 -2.79 39.23
CA SER A 316 3.15 -2.19 40.52
C SER A 316 4.34 -1.35 40.97
N ILE A 317 4.06 -0.18 41.46
CA ILE A 317 5.08 0.73 42.01
C ILE A 317 4.70 1.11 43.45
N GLU A 318 5.69 1.26 44.31
CA GLU A 318 5.52 1.88 45.61
C GLU A 318 5.74 3.38 45.47
N LYS A 319 4.89 4.17 46.13
CA LYS A 319 4.99 5.61 46.04
C LYS A 319 5.93 6.13 47.13
N ASP A 320 7.12 6.58 46.74
CA ASP A 320 8.15 7.07 47.66
C ASP A 320 8.12 8.59 47.88
N ALA A 321 7.47 9.35 46.98
CA ALA A 321 7.42 10.81 47.01
C ALA A 321 5.99 11.34 46.83
N ALA A 322 5.77 12.60 47.23
CA ALA A 322 4.48 13.27 47.05
C ALA A 322 4.08 13.41 45.59
N GLU A 323 5.07 13.65 44.74
CA GLU A 323 4.91 13.72 43.26
C GLU A 323 5.95 12.83 42.58
N GLU A 324 5.51 12.02 41.65
CA GLU A 324 6.36 11.18 40.81
C GLU A 324 6.01 11.41 39.33
N LYS A 325 7.04 11.38 38.48
CA LYS A 325 6.87 11.50 37.02
C LYS A 325 7.01 10.15 36.35
N LEU A 326 5.97 9.70 35.68
CA LEU A 326 6.05 8.61 34.73
C LEU A 326 6.49 9.15 33.38
N ARG A 327 7.51 8.53 32.80
CA ARG A 327 7.94 8.79 31.43
C ARG A 327 7.97 7.49 30.68
N VAL A 328 7.26 7.45 29.57
CA VAL A 328 7.39 6.38 28.56
C VAL A 328 8.46 6.80 27.56
N ILE A 329 9.49 5.98 27.40
CA ILE A 329 10.59 6.20 26.47
C ILE A 329 10.30 5.39 25.21
N ASP A 330 10.44 6.03 24.05
CA ASP A 330 10.20 5.43 22.73
C ASP A 330 8.81 4.79 22.60
N GLY A 331 7.83 5.31 23.35
CA GLY A 331 6.43 4.93 23.15
C GLY A 331 5.97 5.36 21.77
N ARG A 332 5.41 4.40 21.02
CA ARG A 332 4.88 4.62 19.69
C ARG A 332 3.36 4.52 19.72
N ASP A 333 2.71 5.20 18.77
CA ASP A 333 1.28 5.27 18.55
C ASP A 333 0.53 6.00 19.69
N ARG A 334 -0.58 5.45 20.11
CA ARG A 334 -1.46 6.07 21.08
C ARG A 334 -1.36 5.37 22.44
N LEU A 335 -0.90 6.09 23.46
CA LEU A 335 -0.78 5.61 24.82
C LEU A 335 -1.97 6.04 25.67
N GLN A 336 -2.46 5.15 26.51
CA GLN A 336 -3.45 5.43 27.54
C GLN A 336 -2.90 4.99 28.90
N LEU A 337 -2.84 5.93 29.84
CA LEU A 337 -2.37 5.67 31.20
C LEU A 337 -3.55 5.41 32.14
N PHE A 338 -3.46 4.32 32.87
CA PHE A 338 -4.41 3.98 33.96
C PHE A 338 -3.64 3.82 35.26
N VAL A 339 -4.19 4.33 36.33
CA VAL A 339 -3.73 4.09 37.70
C VAL A 339 -4.88 3.42 38.47
N ASN A 340 -4.62 2.23 39.00
CA ASN A 340 -5.66 1.43 39.66
C ASN A 340 -6.93 1.26 38.79
N GLN A 341 -6.74 0.98 37.48
CA GLN A 341 -7.79 0.84 36.45
C GLN A 341 -8.58 2.13 36.14
N ILE A 342 -8.20 3.26 36.72
CA ILE A 342 -8.81 4.56 36.41
C ILE A 342 -7.96 5.29 35.39
N HIS A 343 -8.57 5.67 34.28
CA HIS A 343 -7.90 6.42 33.19
C HIS A 343 -7.41 7.78 33.72
N GLN A 344 -6.14 8.07 33.49
CA GLN A 344 -5.48 9.31 33.93
C GLN A 344 -5.12 10.22 32.76
N ALA A 345 -4.62 9.64 31.65
CA ALA A 345 -4.17 10.42 30.52
C ALA A 345 -4.22 9.60 29.23
N THR A 346 -4.40 10.31 28.14
CA THR A 346 -4.15 9.78 26.79
C THR A 346 -3.08 10.65 26.14
N GLN A 347 -2.06 10.04 25.62
CA GLN A 347 -1.02 10.71 24.86
C GLN A 347 -0.94 10.09 23.47
N TYR A 348 -0.88 10.93 22.47
CA TYR A 348 -0.59 10.56 21.11
C TYR A 348 0.84 10.99 20.78
N GLN A 349 1.60 10.13 20.14
CA GLN A 349 2.99 10.39 19.81
C GLN A 349 3.14 11.70 19.03
N ARG A 350 4.10 12.48 19.44
CA ARG A 350 4.74 13.57 18.69
C ARG A 350 6.22 13.63 19.05
#